data_f05f70cd3b8c1c4acafd325fe988aa6b
#
_entry.id   f05f70cd3b8c1c4acafd325fe988aa6b
#
_cell.length_a   1.000
_cell.length_b   1.000
_cell.length_c   1.000
_cell.angle_alpha   90.00
_cell.angle_beta   90.00
_cell.angle_gamma   90.00
#
_symmetry.space_group_name_H-M   'P 1'
#
loop_
_entity.id
_entity.type
_entity.pdbx_description
1 polymer ?
#
loop_
_entity_poly.entity_id
_entity_poly.type
_entity_poly.pdbx_seq_one_letter_code
_entity_poly.pdbx_strand_id
1 'polypeptide(L)'
;AKEELENYQGIQESLKEAFMKEKEAKTSYEKESTAVKDKIEKTIRERQKELEKSYDEKISQSDGKIKKVQNEREAAKNKGMKERITEESAPTKRENKELKREMVAICKREGAPEFIAHKVFSILYRPVGFSEFLILLLLFLLVFAVLPLSLYYFLLKDRGILFLVGIYLLDILLFGGLYVFVGNRTVGKYREAVKQCVSIRKRILKNKKALKALAKDIRKDTDEGQYNLSSFDDEIARLTEERNEYLSQKQNALHNFDTVGKEVIRDEIEK
;
A
#
# COMPACT_ATOMS: atom_id res chain seq x y z
N ALA A 1 -103.51 -17.12 -13.08
CA ALA A 1 -102.96 -15.90 -12.47
C ALA A 1 -102.02 -16.15 -11.25
N LYS A 2 -102.48 -17.00 -10.28
CA LYS A 2 -101.63 -17.27 -9.07
C LYS A 2 -100.42 -18.19 -9.37
N GLU A 3 -100.62 -19.18 -10.19
CA GLU A 3 -99.60 -20.15 -10.59
C GLU A 3 -98.56 -19.51 -11.54
N GLU A 4 -98.98 -18.53 -12.39
CA GLU A 4 -98.07 -17.74 -13.24
C GLU A 4 -97.19 -16.79 -12.44
N LEU A 5 -97.76 -16.23 -11.36
CA LEU A 5 -97.02 -15.38 -10.45
C LEU A 5 -95.91 -16.10 -9.67
N GLU A 6 -96.25 -17.31 -9.18
CA GLU A 6 -95.31 -18.22 -8.52
C GLU A 6 -94.18 -18.66 -9.48
N ASN A 7 -94.56 -19.02 -10.73
CA ASN A 7 -93.59 -19.37 -11.76
C ASN A 7 -92.67 -18.18 -12.16
N TYR A 8 -93.20 -16.95 -12.25
CA TYR A 8 -92.43 -15.78 -12.48
C TYR A 8 -91.46 -15.41 -11.32
N GLN A 9 -91.91 -15.61 -10.07
CA GLN A 9 -91.01 -15.43 -8.90
C GLN A 9 -89.88 -16.48 -8.87
N GLY A 10 -90.19 -17.77 -9.16
CA GLY A 10 -89.18 -18.80 -9.29
C GLY A 10 -88.15 -18.55 -10.40
N ILE A 11 -88.55 -18.01 -11.54
CA ILE A 11 -87.62 -17.61 -12.62
C ILE A 11 -86.78 -16.42 -12.20
N GLN A 12 -87.32 -15.42 -11.48
CA GLN A 12 -86.55 -14.29 -10.98
C GLN A 12 -85.48 -14.75 -9.92
N GLU A 13 -85.82 -15.68 -9.02
CA GLU A 13 -84.84 -16.20 -8.07
C GLU A 13 -83.75 -17.00 -8.76
N SER A 14 -84.08 -17.86 -9.71
CA SER A 14 -83.09 -18.62 -10.47
C SER A 14 -82.18 -17.72 -11.32
N LEU A 15 -82.71 -16.64 -11.87
CA LEU A 15 -81.91 -15.64 -12.59
C LEU A 15 -80.95 -14.91 -11.66
N LYS A 16 -81.42 -14.56 -10.47
CA LYS A 16 -80.62 -13.91 -9.44
C LYS A 16 -79.49 -14.82 -8.95
N GLU A 17 -79.78 -16.08 -8.70
CA GLU A 17 -78.76 -17.08 -8.35
C GLU A 17 -77.74 -17.30 -9.47
N ALA A 18 -78.19 -17.40 -10.73
CA ALA A 18 -77.28 -17.52 -11.85
C ALA A 18 -76.34 -16.29 -12.01
N PHE A 19 -76.90 -15.09 -11.80
CA PHE A 19 -76.08 -13.86 -11.82
C PHE A 19 -75.05 -13.76 -10.68
N MET A 20 -75.43 -14.24 -9.50
CA MET A 20 -74.49 -14.30 -8.36
C MET A 20 -73.37 -15.36 -8.60
N LYS A 21 -73.71 -16.51 -9.16
CA LYS A 21 -72.71 -17.56 -9.55
C LYS A 21 -71.80 -17.05 -10.65
N GLU A 22 -72.30 -16.33 -11.64
CA GLU A 22 -71.48 -15.73 -12.67
C GLU A 22 -70.50 -14.69 -12.11
N LYS A 23 -70.94 -13.84 -11.18
CA LYS A 23 -70.14 -12.83 -10.52
C LYS A 23 -69.04 -13.49 -9.64
N GLU A 24 -69.36 -14.52 -8.90
CA GLU A 24 -68.42 -15.28 -8.09
C GLU A 24 -67.39 -16.00 -8.99
N ALA A 25 -67.79 -16.61 -10.07
CA ALA A 25 -66.94 -17.26 -11.04
C ALA A 25 -65.95 -16.25 -11.69
N LYS A 26 -66.44 -15.06 -12.08
CA LYS A 26 -65.59 -13.98 -12.63
C LYS A 26 -64.55 -13.52 -11.57
N THR A 27 -64.97 -13.31 -10.31
CA THR A 27 -64.08 -12.88 -9.24
C THR A 27 -63.01 -13.93 -8.94
N SER A 28 -63.39 -15.23 -8.95
CA SER A 28 -62.43 -16.33 -8.76
C SER A 28 -61.46 -16.40 -9.94
N TYR A 29 -61.93 -16.31 -11.19
CA TYR A 29 -61.09 -16.32 -12.36
C TYR A 29 -60.08 -15.16 -12.38
N GLU A 30 -60.51 -13.93 -12.02
CA GLU A 30 -59.63 -12.80 -11.91
C GLU A 30 -58.55 -12.97 -10.85
N LYS A 31 -58.92 -13.53 -9.70
CA LYS A 31 -57.94 -13.82 -8.63
C LYS A 31 -56.93 -14.90 -9.07
N GLU A 32 -57.38 -15.97 -9.66
CA GLU A 32 -56.50 -17.05 -10.16
C GLU A 32 -55.59 -16.55 -11.29
N SER A 33 -56.14 -15.78 -12.24
CA SER A 33 -55.36 -15.16 -13.33
C SER A 33 -54.25 -14.23 -12.79
N THR A 34 -54.57 -13.42 -11.77
CA THR A 34 -53.59 -12.55 -11.14
C THR A 34 -52.51 -13.38 -10.42
N ALA A 35 -52.91 -14.40 -9.69
CA ALA A 35 -51.95 -15.26 -8.98
C ALA A 35 -50.99 -16.01 -9.92
N VAL A 36 -51.50 -16.45 -11.09
CA VAL A 36 -50.67 -17.11 -12.11
C VAL A 36 -49.69 -16.08 -12.71
N LYS A 37 -50.13 -14.88 -13.02
CA LYS A 37 -49.25 -13.79 -13.55
C LYS A 37 -48.12 -13.44 -12.55
N ASP A 38 -48.48 -13.27 -11.26
CA ASP A 38 -47.54 -12.98 -10.22
C ASP A 38 -46.50 -14.12 -10.06
N LYS A 39 -46.96 -15.37 -10.16
CA LYS A 39 -46.09 -16.56 -10.09
C LYS A 39 -45.12 -16.58 -11.28
N ILE A 40 -45.58 -16.28 -12.50
CA ILE A 40 -44.76 -16.23 -13.69
C ILE A 40 -43.69 -15.15 -13.53
N GLU A 41 -44.06 -13.91 -13.17
CA GLU A 41 -43.11 -12.83 -12.97
C GLU A 41 -42.08 -13.14 -11.89
N LYS A 42 -42.51 -13.73 -10.78
CA LYS A 42 -41.62 -14.12 -9.69
C LYS A 42 -40.61 -15.17 -10.17
N THR A 43 -41.07 -16.20 -10.85
CA THR A 43 -40.20 -17.26 -11.37
C THR A 43 -39.19 -16.75 -12.39
N ILE A 44 -39.63 -15.85 -13.29
CA ILE A 44 -38.73 -15.19 -14.28
C ILE A 44 -37.64 -14.42 -13.54
N ARG A 45 -38.00 -13.59 -12.56
CA ARG A 45 -37.00 -12.79 -11.78
C ARG A 45 -36.01 -13.67 -11.01
N GLU A 46 -36.50 -14.75 -10.40
CA GLU A 46 -35.65 -15.69 -9.67
C GLU A 46 -34.66 -16.40 -10.60
N ARG A 47 -35.13 -16.93 -11.73
CA ARG A 47 -34.28 -17.61 -12.71
C ARG A 47 -33.26 -16.68 -13.36
N GLN A 48 -33.66 -15.46 -13.70
CA GLN A 48 -32.73 -14.44 -14.23
C GLN A 48 -31.65 -14.14 -13.21
N LYS A 49 -32.02 -13.92 -11.96
CA LYS A 49 -31.07 -13.61 -10.88
C LYS A 49 -30.10 -14.78 -10.60
N GLU A 50 -30.59 -16.01 -10.65
CA GLU A 50 -29.72 -17.20 -10.52
C GLU A 50 -28.71 -17.28 -11.66
N LEU A 51 -29.14 -17.01 -12.88
CA LEU A 51 -28.31 -17.00 -14.08
C LEU A 51 -27.21 -15.92 -13.95
N GLU A 52 -27.60 -14.69 -13.64
CA GLU A 52 -26.67 -13.58 -13.43
C GLU A 52 -25.65 -13.91 -12.34
N LYS A 53 -26.11 -14.39 -11.19
CA LYS A 53 -25.26 -14.73 -10.06
C LYS A 53 -24.22 -15.80 -10.42
N SER A 54 -24.62 -16.82 -11.15
CA SER A 54 -23.72 -17.91 -11.57
C SER A 54 -22.55 -17.41 -12.42
N TYR A 55 -22.81 -16.48 -13.37
CA TYR A 55 -21.75 -15.89 -14.19
C TYR A 55 -20.93 -14.86 -13.41
N ASP A 56 -21.57 -14.05 -12.57
CA ASP A 56 -20.86 -13.04 -11.76
C ASP A 56 -19.87 -13.69 -10.79
N GLU A 57 -20.21 -14.86 -10.24
CA GLU A 57 -19.29 -15.63 -9.41
C GLU A 57 -18.06 -16.09 -10.21
N LYS A 58 -18.23 -16.59 -11.44
CA LYS A 58 -17.12 -17.01 -12.31
C LYS A 58 -16.24 -15.84 -12.70
N ILE A 59 -16.84 -14.70 -13.08
CA ILE A 59 -16.13 -13.47 -13.43
C ILE A 59 -15.33 -12.96 -12.23
N SER A 60 -15.97 -12.91 -11.04
CA SER A 60 -15.31 -12.49 -9.80
C SER A 60 -14.14 -13.39 -9.41
N GLN A 61 -14.27 -14.71 -9.63
CA GLN A 61 -13.16 -15.65 -9.40
C GLN A 61 -11.99 -15.39 -10.35
N SER A 62 -12.27 -15.13 -11.64
CA SER A 62 -11.25 -14.81 -12.62
C SER A 62 -10.57 -13.47 -12.31
N ASP A 63 -11.34 -12.44 -11.93
CA ASP A 63 -10.80 -11.16 -11.47
C ASP A 63 -9.91 -11.32 -10.23
N GLY A 64 -10.30 -12.18 -9.30
CA GLY A 64 -9.51 -12.52 -8.12
C GLY A 64 -8.16 -13.19 -8.48
N LYS A 65 -8.18 -14.11 -9.45
CA LYS A 65 -6.96 -14.76 -9.97
C LYS A 65 -6.05 -13.76 -10.68
N ILE A 66 -6.60 -12.91 -11.55
CA ILE A 66 -5.86 -11.86 -12.25
C ILE A 66 -5.16 -10.96 -11.26
N LYS A 67 -5.87 -10.46 -10.26
CA LYS A 67 -5.32 -9.60 -9.21
C LYS A 67 -4.19 -10.29 -8.43
N LYS A 68 -4.34 -11.58 -8.14
CA LYS A 68 -3.30 -12.37 -7.47
C LYS A 68 -2.02 -12.43 -8.31
N VAL A 69 -2.13 -12.79 -9.59
CA VAL A 69 -0.99 -12.87 -10.50
C VAL A 69 -0.34 -11.50 -10.72
N GLN A 70 -1.13 -10.42 -10.81
CA GLN A 70 -0.61 -9.05 -10.87
C GLN A 70 0.21 -8.68 -9.62
N ASN A 71 -0.23 -9.06 -8.44
CA ASN A 71 0.51 -8.84 -7.20
C ASN A 71 1.81 -9.66 -7.16
N GLU A 72 1.78 -10.91 -7.63
CA GLU A 72 2.95 -11.77 -7.73
C GLU A 72 3.97 -11.21 -8.75
N ARG A 73 3.49 -10.72 -9.91
CA ARG A 73 4.30 -10.00 -10.90
C ARG A 73 5.00 -8.79 -10.31
N GLU A 74 4.25 -7.95 -9.59
CA GLU A 74 4.81 -6.75 -8.95
C GLU A 74 5.84 -7.12 -7.85
N ALA A 75 5.58 -8.18 -7.09
CA ALA A 75 6.53 -8.70 -6.11
C ALA A 75 7.81 -9.22 -6.77
N ALA A 76 7.71 -9.94 -7.89
CA ALA A 76 8.83 -10.42 -8.68
C ALA A 76 9.66 -9.26 -9.27
N LYS A 77 9.00 -8.24 -9.84
CA LYS A 77 9.63 -7.01 -10.31
C LYS A 77 10.40 -6.30 -9.19
N ASN A 78 9.76 -6.11 -8.04
CA ASN A 78 10.37 -5.47 -6.88
C ASN A 78 11.57 -6.26 -6.34
N LYS A 79 11.52 -7.59 -6.39
CA LYS A 79 12.64 -8.47 -6.05
C LYS A 79 13.79 -8.29 -7.02
N GLY A 80 13.53 -8.36 -8.31
CA GLY A 80 14.55 -8.17 -9.37
C GLY A 80 15.22 -6.79 -9.28
N MET A 81 14.46 -5.71 -9.06
CA MET A 81 15.02 -4.38 -8.82
C MET A 81 15.97 -4.34 -7.60
N LYS A 82 15.62 -5.01 -6.50
CA LYS A 82 16.48 -5.06 -5.31
C LYS A 82 17.77 -5.86 -5.59
N GLU A 83 17.67 -6.94 -6.30
CA GLU A 83 18.82 -7.76 -6.71
C GLU A 83 19.77 -6.95 -7.61
N ARG A 84 19.25 -6.29 -8.65
CA ARG A 84 20.01 -5.40 -9.53
C ARG A 84 20.70 -4.28 -8.75
N ILE A 85 19.98 -3.58 -7.84
CA ILE A 85 20.59 -2.54 -6.98
C ILE A 85 21.71 -3.14 -6.13
N THR A 86 21.54 -4.34 -5.63
CA THR A 86 22.55 -5.00 -4.79
C THR A 86 23.80 -5.35 -5.58
N GLU A 87 23.64 -5.92 -6.77
CA GLU A 87 24.71 -6.31 -7.67
C GLU A 87 25.49 -5.09 -8.18
N GLU A 88 24.80 -4.11 -8.78
CA GLU A 88 25.44 -2.91 -9.31
C GLU A 88 26.08 -2.03 -8.21
N SER A 89 25.55 -2.08 -6.98
CA SER A 89 26.13 -1.36 -5.84
C SER A 89 27.32 -2.07 -5.18
N ALA A 90 27.53 -3.37 -5.44
CA ALA A 90 28.54 -4.18 -4.76
C ALA A 90 29.95 -3.66 -4.91
N PRO A 91 30.46 -3.27 -6.12
CA PRO A 91 31.82 -2.77 -6.27
C PRO A 91 32.06 -1.49 -5.48
N THR A 92 31.14 -0.53 -5.54
CA THR A 92 31.25 0.73 -4.78
C THR A 92 31.15 0.52 -3.26
N LYS A 93 30.36 -0.45 -2.80
CA LYS A 93 30.30 -0.84 -1.39
C LYS A 93 31.63 -1.48 -0.92
N ARG A 94 32.26 -2.33 -1.78
CA ARG A 94 33.58 -2.90 -1.50
C ARG A 94 34.63 -1.80 -1.40
N GLU A 95 34.71 -0.89 -2.38
CA GLU A 95 35.58 0.28 -2.33
C GLU A 95 35.40 1.08 -1.04
N ASN A 96 34.18 1.38 -0.66
CA ASN A 96 33.92 2.10 0.61
C ASN A 96 34.43 1.35 1.84
N LYS A 97 34.43 0.01 1.83
CA LYS A 97 34.97 -0.80 2.91
C LYS A 97 36.51 -0.72 2.95
N GLU A 98 37.14 -0.74 1.77
CA GLU A 98 38.58 -0.61 1.63
C GLU A 98 39.05 0.78 2.06
N LEU A 99 38.39 1.84 1.61
CA LEU A 99 38.65 3.22 2.04
C LEU A 99 38.58 3.40 3.56
N LYS A 100 37.65 2.74 4.24
CA LYS A 100 37.60 2.76 5.71
C LYS A 100 38.79 2.04 6.36
N ARG A 101 39.24 0.92 5.77
CA ARG A 101 40.43 0.22 6.24
C ARG A 101 41.68 1.05 6.02
N GLU A 102 41.77 1.75 4.89
CA GLU A 102 42.84 2.68 4.57
C GLU A 102 42.94 3.80 5.60
N MET A 103 41.81 4.39 6.04
CA MET A 103 41.83 5.42 7.11
C MET A 103 42.46 4.89 8.42
N VAL A 104 42.10 3.66 8.81
CA VAL A 104 42.70 3.04 10.02
C VAL A 104 44.20 2.76 9.81
N ALA A 105 44.60 2.31 8.62
CA ALA A 105 46.02 2.08 8.29
C ALA A 105 46.82 3.39 8.31
N ILE A 106 46.27 4.49 7.82
CA ILE A 106 46.87 5.82 7.91
C ILE A 106 47.11 6.22 9.38
N CYS A 107 46.09 6.06 10.22
CA CYS A 107 46.23 6.37 11.64
C CYS A 107 47.35 5.55 12.27
N LYS A 108 47.44 4.24 11.99
CA LYS A 108 48.54 3.38 12.50
C LYS A 108 49.90 3.82 12.00
N ARG A 109 50.03 4.12 10.71
CA ARG A 109 51.31 4.55 10.11
C ARG A 109 51.81 5.85 10.70
N GLU A 110 50.92 6.81 10.96
CA GLU A 110 51.24 8.12 11.52
C GLU A 110 51.33 8.13 13.07
N GLY A 111 51.18 6.98 13.72
CA GLY A 111 51.11 6.88 15.16
C GLY A 111 49.92 7.63 15.80
N ALA A 112 48.89 7.87 15.00
CA ALA A 112 47.69 8.60 15.40
C ALA A 112 46.65 7.65 16.03
N PRO A 113 45.87 8.12 17.01
CA PRO A 113 44.82 7.30 17.60
C PRO A 113 43.76 6.87 16.56
N GLU A 114 43.32 5.62 16.57
CA GLU A 114 42.35 5.06 15.61
C GLU A 114 41.01 5.78 15.61
N PHE A 115 40.62 6.42 16.73
CA PHE A 115 39.35 7.16 16.78
C PHE A 115 39.29 8.34 15.79
N ILE A 116 40.42 8.83 15.29
CA ILE A 116 40.49 9.84 14.21
C ILE A 116 39.83 9.31 12.91
N ALA A 117 39.93 8.02 12.65
CA ALA A 117 39.27 7.38 11.51
C ALA A 117 37.74 7.25 11.69
N HIS A 118 37.21 7.43 12.89
CA HIS A 118 35.78 7.26 13.18
C HIS A 118 34.94 8.48 12.71
N LYS A 119 33.70 8.18 12.34
CA LYS A 119 32.76 9.21 11.87
C LYS A 119 32.51 10.31 12.90
N VAL A 120 32.44 9.97 14.19
CA VAL A 120 32.16 10.91 15.28
C VAL A 120 33.24 12.00 15.37
N PHE A 121 34.53 11.60 15.33
CA PHE A 121 35.64 12.55 15.34
C PHE A 121 35.58 13.53 14.18
N SER A 122 35.30 13.02 12.97
CA SER A 122 35.18 13.88 11.80
C SER A 122 34.02 14.87 11.91
N ILE A 123 32.86 14.44 12.41
CA ILE A 123 31.70 15.33 12.62
C ILE A 123 32.08 16.44 13.62
N LEU A 124 32.76 16.11 14.70
CA LEU A 124 33.12 17.07 15.74
C LEU A 124 34.17 18.08 15.29
N TYR A 125 35.23 17.63 14.59
CA TYR A 125 36.41 18.47 14.33
C TYR A 125 36.58 18.87 12.85
N ARG A 126 36.07 18.09 11.92
CA ARG A 126 36.22 18.31 10.46
C ARG A 126 34.99 17.83 9.69
N PRO A 127 33.81 18.44 9.90
CA PRO A 127 32.59 18.07 9.15
C PRO A 127 32.82 18.26 7.65
N VAL A 128 32.47 17.25 6.86
CA VAL A 128 32.76 17.19 5.42
C VAL A 128 31.53 17.57 4.59
N GLY A 129 30.32 17.47 5.16
CA GLY A 129 29.09 17.74 4.43
C GLY A 129 28.08 18.54 5.25
N PHE A 130 27.11 19.15 4.56
CA PHE A 130 26.07 19.96 5.21
C PHE A 130 25.32 19.18 6.30
N SER A 131 25.01 17.89 6.07
CA SER A 131 24.37 17.05 7.07
C SER A 131 25.23 16.82 8.33
N GLU A 132 26.57 16.73 8.18
CA GLU A 132 27.48 16.58 9.32
C GLU A 132 27.61 17.91 10.09
N PHE A 133 27.61 19.03 9.38
CA PHE A 133 27.57 20.36 10.00
C PHE A 133 26.26 20.58 10.77
N LEU A 134 25.13 20.15 10.23
CA LEU A 134 23.84 20.24 10.93
C LEU A 134 23.83 19.37 12.21
N ILE A 135 24.39 18.15 12.14
CA ILE A 135 24.53 17.28 13.30
C ILE A 135 25.43 17.92 14.37
N LEU A 136 26.54 18.55 13.95
CA LEU A 136 27.43 19.28 14.86
C LEU A 136 26.70 20.42 15.55
N LEU A 137 25.93 21.22 14.78
CA LEU A 137 25.14 22.34 15.32
C LEU A 137 24.08 21.85 16.33
N LEU A 138 23.36 20.77 16.00
CA LEU A 138 22.37 20.17 16.91
C LEU A 138 23.04 19.64 18.19
N LEU A 139 24.22 19.03 18.08
CA LEU A 139 24.97 18.55 19.22
C LEU A 139 25.42 19.71 20.14
N PHE A 140 25.92 20.83 19.57
CA PHE A 140 26.25 22.02 20.32
C PHE A 140 25.03 22.61 21.04
N LEU A 141 23.89 22.69 20.35
CA LEU A 141 22.67 23.19 20.94
C LEU A 141 22.18 22.28 22.08
N LEU A 142 22.30 20.97 21.91
CA LEU A 142 21.93 20.00 22.94
C LEU A 142 22.83 20.11 24.18
N VAL A 143 24.16 20.20 23.98
CA VAL A 143 25.12 20.26 25.08
C VAL A 143 25.06 21.64 25.76
N PHE A 144 25.11 22.73 25.02
CA PHE A 144 25.28 24.09 25.59
C PHE A 144 23.96 24.84 25.82
N ALA A 145 22.79 24.34 25.38
CA ALA A 145 21.52 24.97 25.68
C ALA A 145 20.60 24.02 26.45
N VAL A 146 20.30 22.82 25.88
CA VAL A 146 19.30 21.93 26.46
C VAL A 146 19.78 21.32 27.77
N LEU A 147 21.03 20.85 27.84
CA LEU A 147 21.59 20.19 29.01
C LEU A 147 21.65 21.12 30.27
N PRO A 148 22.22 22.35 30.19
CA PRO A 148 22.26 23.23 31.36
C PRO A 148 20.87 23.69 31.80
N LEU A 149 19.96 23.97 30.85
CA LEU A 149 18.58 24.31 31.17
C LEU A 149 17.83 23.16 31.84
N SER A 150 17.99 21.93 31.32
CA SER A 150 17.36 20.76 31.93
C SER A 150 17.88 20.47 33.34
N LEU A 151 19.20 20.56 33.56
CA LEU A 151 19.80 20.40 34.90
C LEU A 151 19.24 21.45 35.87
N TYR A 152 19.15 22.70 35.46
CA TYR A 152 18.58 23.77 36.28
C TYR A 152 17.10 23.49 36.63
N TYR A 153 16.27 23.19 35.64
CA TYR A 153 14.85 22.93 35.87
C TYR A 153 14.54 21.70 36.72
N PHE A 154 15.31 20.63 36.53
CA PHE A 154 15.06 19.37 37.28
C PHE A 154 15.65 19.35 38.69
N LEU A 155 16.83 19.99 38.92
CA LEU A 155 17.54 19.87 40.18
C LEU A 155 17.57 21.16 40.98
N LEU A 156 17.55 22.34 40.37
CA LEU A 156 17.92 23.60 41.04
C LEU A 156 16.92 24.74 40.82
N LYS A 157 15.70 24.46 40.33
CA LYS A 157 14.67 25.48 40.04
C LYS A 157 14.43 26.45 41.18
N ASP A 158 14.49 25.98 42.44
CA ASP A 158 14.18 26.76 43.64
C ASP A 158 15.41 27.53 44.22
N ARG A 159 16.60 27.40 43.59
CA ARG A 159 17.85 27.94 44.09
C ARG A 159 18.29 29.28 43.51
N GLY A 160 17.48 29.89 42.65
CA GLY A 160 17.75 31.23 42.07
C GLY A 160 18.66 31.17 40.83
N ILE A 161 18.64 32.30 40.08
CA ILE A 161 19.30 32.40 38.76
C ILE A 161 20.82 32.27 38.77
N LEU A 162 21.47 32.55 39.92
CA LEU A 162 22.93 32.42 40.07
C LEU A 162 23.40 30.98 39.89
N PHE A 163 22.58 29.99 40.27
CA PHE A 163 22.89 28.58 40.03
C PHE A 163 22.84 28.22 38.55
N LEU A 164 21.94 28.80 37.76
CA LEU A 164 21.90 28.64 36.32
C LEU A 164 23.21 29.12 35.69
N VAL A 165 23.68 30.31 36.08
CA VAL A 165 24.98 30.83 35.60
C VAL A 165 26.11 29.90 35.96
N GLY A 166 26.12 29.37 37.18
CA GLY A 166 27.12 28.39 37.64
C GLY A 166 27.13 27.11 36.80
N ILE A 167 25.95 26.58 36.48
CA ILE A 167 25.80 25.40 35.60
C ILE A 167 26.38 25.71 34.21
N TYR A 168 26.07 26.83 33.59
CA TYR A 168 26.62 27.22 32.32
C TYR A 168 28.14 27.38 32.31
N LEU A 169 28.70 27.99 33.35
CA LEU A 169 30.13 28.10 33.49
C LEU A 169 30.84 26.72 33.61
N LEU A 170 30.24 25.83 34.40
CA LEU A 170 30.71 24.47 34.53
C LEU A 170 30.62 23.69 33.23
N ASP A 171 29.51 23.81 32.50
CA ASP A 171 29.26 23.17 31.23
C ASP A 171 30.28 23.61 30.16
N ILE A 172 30.52 24.91 30.03
CA ILE A 172 31.53 25.47 29.11
C ILE A 172 32.93 24.98 29.48
N LEU A 173 33.27 24.94 30.76
CA LEU A 173 34.57 24.52 31.20
C LEU A 173 34.81 23.03 30.97
N LEU A 174 33.81 22.18 31.24
CA LEU A 174 33.90 20.75 31.06
C LEU A 174 33.86 20.38 29.56
N PHE A 175 32.76 20.70 28.86
CA PHE A 175 32.58 20.26 27.48
C PHE A 175 33.36 21.11 26.49
N GLY A 176 33.38 22.43 26.67
CA GLY A 176 34.17 23.33 25.83
C GLY A 176 35.67 23.10 26.06
N GLY A 177 36.12 23.02 27.32
CA GLY A 177 37.49 22.71 27.66
C GLY A 177 37.96 21.36 27.09
N LEU A 178 37.14 20.30 27.25
CA LEU A 178 37.43 18.97 26.71
C LEU A 178 37.50 19.00 25.17
N TYR A 179 36.58 19.71 24.49
CA TYR A 179 36.56 19.86 23.04
C TYR A 179 37.86 20.50 22.54
N VAL A 180 38.29 21.61 23.14
CA VAL A 180 39.54 22.29 22.79
C VAL A 180 40.76 21.44 23.09
N PHE A 181 40.81 20.80 24.26
CA PHE A 181 41.92 19.93 24.66
C PHE A 181 42.10 18.74 23.70
N VAL A 182 41.05 18.01 23.40
CA VAL A 182 41.10 16.89 22.44
C VAL A 182 41.42 17.39 21.04
N GLY A 183 40.85 18.51 20.61
CA GLY A 183 41.12 19.11 19.30
C GLY A 183 42.61 19.47 19.13
N ASN A 184 43.20 20.17 20.09
CA ASN A 184 44.63 20.54 20.04
C ASN A 184 45.54 19.32 20.07
N ARG A 185 45.19 18.32 20.89
CA ARG A 185 46.01 17.12 21.04
C ARG A 185 45.93 16.16 19.85
N THR A 186 44.86 16.23 19.04
CA THR A 186 44.67 15.35 17.92
C THR A 186 44.84 16.06 16.58
N VAL A 187 44.04 17.11 16.28
CA VAL A 187 44.08 17.82 15.01
C VAL A 187 45.42 18.58 14.83
N GLY A 188 45.96 19.17 15.91
CA GLY A 188 47.25 19.84 15.87
C GLY A 188 48.39 18.85 15.66
N LYS A 189 48.48 17.82 16.51
CA LYS A 189 49.59 16.86 16.51
C LYS A 189 49.62 15.93 15.30
N TYR A 190 48.42 15.44 14.83
CA TYR A 190 48.29 14.45 13.75
C TYR A 190 47.67 15.07 12.48
N ARG A 191 48.10 16.31 12.16
CA ARG A 191 47.48 17.12 11.08
C ARG A 191 47.43 16.38 9.76
N GLU A 192 48.48 15.65 9.38
CA GLU A 192 48.57 14.98 8.09
C GLU A 192 47.62 13.75 8.04
N ALA A 193 47.59 12.94 9.09
CA ALA A 193 46.64 11.85 9.20
C ALA A 193 45.17 12.32 9.13
N VAL A 194 44.83 13.41 9.83
CA VAL A 194 43.51 14.03 9.79
C VAL A 194 43.16 14.50 8.37
N LYS A 195 44.08 15.16 7.67
CA LYS A 195 43.89 15.65 6.32
C LYS A 195 43.62 14.51 5.33
N GLN A 196 44.41 13.44 5.40
CA GLN A 196 44.22 12.22 4.57
C GLN A 196 42.88 11.54 4.87
N CYS A 197 42.53 11.35 6.15
CA CYS A 197 41.25 10.79 6.56
C CYS A 197 40.05 11.63 6.05
N VAL A 198 40.15 12.97 6.09
CA VAL A 198 39.12 13.88 5.56
C VAL A 198 38.98 13.71 4.04
N SER A 199 40.09 13.58 3.31
CA SER A 199 40.06 13.35 1.85
C SER A 199 39.35 12.03 1.52
N ILE A 200 39.68 10.95 2.20
CA ILE A 200 39.03 9.63 2.01
C ILE A 200 37.53 9.70 2.37
N ARG A 201 37.20 10.39 3.44
CA ARG A 201 35.77 10.59 3.80
C ARG A 201 34.99 11.33 2.71
N LYS A 202 35.57 12.36 2.09
CA LYS A 202 34.92 13.03 0.94
C LYS A 202 34.63 12.05 -0.20
N ARG A 203 35.56 11.13 -0.47
CA ARG A 203 35.39 10.07 -1.48
C ARG A 203 34.28 9.11 -1.08
N ILE A 204 34.25 8.64 0.16
CA ILE A 204 33.17 7.78 0.69
C ILE A 204 31.79 8.49 0.58
N LEU A 205 31.72 9.79 0.89
CA LEU A 205 30.46 10.56 0.77
C LEU A 205 30.02 10.74 -0.69
N LYS A 206 30.97 10.93 -1.63
CA LYS A 206 30.70 10.95 -3.07
C LYS A 206 30.12 9.59 -3.52
N ASN A 207 30.76 8.50 -3.14
CA ASN A 207 30.31 7.14 -3.43
C ASN A 207 28.90 6.87 -2.88
N LYS A 208 28.61 7.31 -1.66
CA LYS A 208 27.26 7.18 -1.08
C LYS A 208 26.19 7.96 -1.86
N LYS A 209 26.53 9.15 -2.38
CA LYS A 209 25.63 9.93 -3.25
C LYS A 209 25.41 9.18 -4.56
N ALA A 210 26.47 8.64 -5.17
CA ALA A 210 26.36 7.84 -6.39
C ALA A 210 25.50 6.57 -6.21
N LEU A 211 25.67 5.86 -5.08
CA LEU A 211 24.81 4.71 -4.75
C LEU A 211 23.34 5.07 -4.58
N LYS A 212 23.04 6.24 -4.01
CA LYS A 212 21.65 6.72 -3.91
C LYS A 212 21.08 7.11 -5.27
N ALA A 213 21.88 7.71 -6.14
CA ALA A 213 21.49 8.05 -7.51
C ALA A 213 21.21 6.76 -8.30
N LEU A 214 22.14 5.79 -8.29
CA LEU A 214 21.98 4.48 -8.91
C LEU A 214 20.68 3.78 -8.49
N ALA A 215 20.44 3.70 -7.19
CA ALA A 215 19.21 3.07 -6.69
C ALA A 215 17.93 3.83 -7.10
N LYS A 216 18.01 5.15 -7.25
CA LYS A 216 16.90 5.97 -7.75
C LYS A 216 16.67 5.74 -9.24
N ASP A 217 17.74 5.66 -10.01
CA ASP A 217 17.67 5.47 -11.46
C ASP A 217 17.12 4.08 -11.81
N ILE A 218 17.58 3.02 -11.14
CA ILE A 218 17.03 1.66 -11.30
C ILE A 218 15.54 1.60 -10.94
N ARG A 219 15.09 2.32 -9.88
CA ARG A 219 13.67 2.36 -9.51
C ARG A 219 12.80 3.14 -10.49
N LYS A 220 13.39 4.05 -11.26
CA LYS A 220 12.70 4.83 -12.29
C LYS A 220 12.78 4.20 -13.67
N ASP A 221 13.62 3.19 -13.81
CA ASP A 221 13.78 2.47 -15.06
C ASP A 221 12.48 1.78 -15.44
N THR A 222 11.99 2.07 -16.64
CA THR A 222 10.75 1.49 -17.20
C THR A 222 11.02 0.22 -18.00
N ASP A 223 12.27 -0.13 -18.23
CA ASP A 223 12.65 -1.37 -18.91
C ASP A 223 12.49 -2.56 -17.97
N GLU A 224 11.38 -3.28 -18.12
CA GLU A 224 11.07 -4.48 -17.35
C GLU A 224 11.64 -5.77 -17.95
N GLY A 225 12.20 -5.72 -19.14
CA GLY A 225 12.74 -6.91 -19.85
C GLY A 225 13.80 -7.67 -19.08
N GLN A 226 14.48 -7.01 -18.14
CA GLN A 226 15.53 -7.58 -17.30
C GLN A 226 15.00 -8.43 -16.13
N TYR A 227 13.69 -8.37 -15.81
CA TYR A 227 13.14 -9.01 -14.61
C TYR A 227 12.43 -10.34 -14.88
N ASN A 228 12.45 -10.83 -16.13
CA ASN A 228 11.84 -12.09 -16.55
C ASN A 228 10.37 -12.24 -16.11
N LEU A 229 9.54 -11.24 -16.45
CA LEU A 229 8.14 -11.16 -16.06
C LEU A 229 7.17 -11.78 -17.09
N SER A 230 7.67 -12.26 -18.23
CA SER A 230 6.86 -12.76 -19.35
C SER A 230 5.86 -13.85 -18.94
N SER A 231 6.26 -14.78 -18.07
CA SER A 231 5.36 -15.83 -17.59
C SER A 231 4.14 -15.30 -16.82
N PHE A 232 4.30 -14.21 -16.10
CA PHE A 232 3.17 -13.54 -15.42
C PHE A 232 2.31 -12.79 -16.43
N ASP A 233 2.91 -12.15 -17.42
CA ASP A 233 2.18 -11.43 -18.48
C ASP A 233 1.35 -12.38 -19.32
N ASP A 234 1.89 -13.56 -19.68
CA ASP A 234 1.19 -14.62 -20.40
C ASP A 234 0.01 -15.17 -19.59
N GLU A 235 0.22 -15.39 -18.28
CA GLU A 235 -0.85 -15.88 -17.39
C GLU A 235 -1.96 -14.83 -17.19
N ILE A 236 -1.60 -13.56 -17.04
CA ILE A 236 -2.59 -12.45 -16.96
C ILE A 236 -3.38 -12.36 -18.26
N ALA A 237 -2.74 -12.49 -19.41
CA ALA A 237 -3.40 -12.47 -20.71
C ALA A 237 -4.41 -13.63 -20.84
N ARG A 238 -4.00 -14.85 -20.49
CA ARG A 238 -4.85 -16.05 -20.50
C ARG A 238 -6.07 -15.90 -19.58
N LEU A 239 -5.87 -15.44 -18.34
CA LEU A 239 -6.96 -15.23 -17.38
C LEU A 239 -7.90 -14.10 -17.81
N THR A 240 -7.38 -13.09 -18.48
CA THR A 240 -8.18 -11.98 -19.04
C THR A 240 -9.06 -12.46 -20.19
N GLU A 241 -8.54 -13.33 -21.04
CA GLU A 241 -9.31 -13.98 -22.10
C GLU A 241 -10.42 -14.85 -21.53
N GLU A 242 -10.11 -15.72 -20.54
CA GLU A 242 -11.10 -16.54 -19.82
C GLU A 242 -12.23 -15.68 -19.22
N ARG A 243 -11.87 -14.57 -18.56
CA ARG A 243 -12.85 -13.61 -18.00
C ARG A 243 -13.74 -13.01 -19.10
N ASN A 244 -13.16 -12.59 -20.22
CA ASN A 244 -13.91 -12.00 -21.34
C ASN A 244 -14.83 -13.02 -21.99
N GLU A 245 -14.43 -14.29 -22.03
CA GLU A 245 -15.29 -15.38 -22.47
C GLU A 245 -16.51 -15.56 -21.56
N TYR A 246 -16.33 -15.54 -20.22
CA TYR A 246 -17.46 -15.58 -19.29
C TYR A 246 -18.40 -14.37 -19.44
N LEU A 247 -17.88 -13.18 -19.71
CA LEU A 247 -18.70 -12.00 -20.01
C LEU A 247 -19.54 -12.19 -21.26
N SER A 248 -18.96 -12.71 -22.34
CA SER A 248 -19.66 -13.01 -23.58
C SER A 248 -20.72 -14.08 -23.37
N GLN A 249 -20.38 -15.16 -22.67
CA GLN A 249 -21.34 -16.23 -22.31
C GLN A 249 -22.50 -15.70 -21.47
N LYS A 250 -22.24 -14.82 -20.49
CA LYS A 250 -23.30 -14.15 -19.70
C LYS A 250 -24.25 -13.38 -20.60
N GLN A 251 -23.72 -12.55 -21.50
CA GLN A 251 -24.55 -11.75 -22.41
C GLN A 251 -25.41 -12.64 -23.29
N ASN A 252 -24.83 -13.68 -23.88
CA ASN A 252 -25.56 -14.63 -24.74
C ASN A 252 -26.63 -15.39 -23.94
N ALA A 253 -26.31 -15.83 -22.73
CA ALA A 253 -27.25 -16.54 -21.89
C ALA A 253 -28.43 -15.67 -21.44
N LEU A 254 -28.18 -14.40 -21.09
CA LEU A 254 -29.25 -13.42 -20.78
C LEU A 254 -30.12 -13.12 -22.01
N HIS A 255 -29.50 -12.93 -23.18
CA HIS A 255 -30.24 -12.73 -24.40
C HIS A 255 -31.16 -13.93 -24.75
N ASN A 256 -30.63 -15.16 -24.62
CA ASN A 256 -31.42 -16.37 -24.85
C ASN A 256 -32.52 -16.52 -23.79
N PHE A 257 -32.25 -16.16 -22.54
CA PHE A 257 -33.27 -16.15 -21.51
C PHE A 257 -34.38 -15.14 -21.79
N ASP A 258 -34.06 -13.96 -22.32
CA ASP A 258 -35.03 -12.93 -22.66
C ASP A 258 -35.90 -13.31 -23.86
N THR A 259 -35.32 -13.98 -24.85
CA THR A 259 -36.01 -14.33 -26.10
C THR A 259 -36.79 -15.62 -26.00
N VAL A 260 -36.27 -16.64 -25.36
CA VAL A 260 -36.88 -18.00 -25.30
C VAL A 260 -37.23 -18.39 -23.88
N GLY A 261 -36.36 -18.17 -22.91
CA GLY A 261 -36.53 -18.67 -21.53
C GLY A 261 -37.76 -18.13 -20.83
N LYS A 262 -38.13 -16.88 -21.07
CA LYS A 262 -39.33 -16.26 -20.49
C LYS A 262 -40.63 -16.87 -21.06
N GLU A 263 -40.65 -17.20 -22.34
CA GLU A 263 -41.80 -17.86 -22.98
C GLU A 263 -41.99 -19.29 -22.45
N VAL A 264 -40.90 -20.04 -22.37
CA VAL A 264 -40.92 -21.39 -21.79
C VAL A 264 -41.52 -21.43 -20.37
N ILE A 265 -41.09 -20.47 -19.52
CA ILE A 265 -41.60 -20.35 -18.13
C ILE A 265 -43.10 -20.03 -18.13
N ARG A 266 -43.59 -19.17 -19.03
CA ARG A 266 -45.01 -18.89 -19.18
C ARG A 266 -45.79 -20.17 -19.51
N ASP A 267 -45.35 -20.85 -20.56
CA ASP A 267 -46.01 -22.06 -21.05
C ASP A 267 -46.03 -23.18 -19.99
N GLU A 268 -45.01 -23.28 -19.15
CA GLU A 268 -44.94 -24.28 -18.06
C GLU A 268 -45.87 -23.95 -16.90
N ILE A 269 -46.16 -22.69 -16.61
CA ILE A 269 -46.98 -22.26 -15.48
C ILE A 269 -48.47 -22.15 -15.88
N GLU A 270 -48.75 -21.85 -17.16
CA GLU A 270 -50.11 -21.74 -17.70
C GLU A 270 -50.73 -23.09 -18.01
N LYS A 271 -49.95 -24.17 -18.13
CA LYS A 271 -50.43 -25.56 -18.28
C LYS A 271 -50.93 -26.15 -16.96
#